data_07e658e3bff419e3e0b32b7fb2960e2a
#
_entry.id   07e658e3bff419e3e0b32b7fb2960e2a
#
_cell.length_a   1.000
_cell.length_b   1.000
_cell.length_c   1.000
_cell.angle_alpha   90.00
_cell.angle_beta   90.00
_cell.angle_gamma   90.00
#
_symmetry.space_group_name_H-M   'P 1'
#
loop_
_entity.id
_entity.type
_entity.pdbx_description
1 polymer ?
#
loop_
_entity_poly.entity_id
_entity_poly.type
_entity_poly.pdbx_seq_one_letter_code
_entity_poly.pdbx_strand_id
1 'polypeptide(L)'
;MNNKLIIKARNSEEEYYVYEDDKGTHIFSKNRLYTIDLFNHLTKFEYLYIETLMMSEVEAIEVASLYSDALSSHEAGKYNKEVKEYSGLLYKLRTPLHRGFLFDSTVYKLEDMRKRDNERNQ
;
A
#
# COMPACT_ATOMS: atom_id res chain seq x y z
N MET A 1 23.37 -2.08 0.46
CA MET A 1 22.72 -1.98 -0.86
C MET A 1 23.17 -0.69 -1.54
N ASN A 2 24.18 -0.77 -2.37
CA ASN A 2 24.74 0.42 -3.00
C ASN A 2 24.09 0.78 -4.35
N ASN A 3 23.18 -0.05 -4.87
CA ASN A 3 22.57 0.13 -6.19
C ASN A 3 21.04 0.10 -6.08
N LYS A 4 20.45 1.23 -5.69
CA LYS A 4 19.02 1.43 -5.83
C LYS A 4 18.72 1.82 -7.28
N LEU A 5 18.19 0.89 -8.05
CA LEU A 5 17.63 1.17 -9.36
C LEU A 5 16.16 1.57 -9.20
N ILE A 6 15.79 2.59 -9.94
CA ILE A 6 14.40 3.06 -10.01
C ILE A 6 13.92 2.86 -11.43
N ILE A 7 12.78 2.18 -11.58
CA ILE A 7 12.09 2.07 -12.87
C ILE A 7 10.77 2.82 -12.81
N LYS A 8 10.33 3.32 -13.94
CA LYS A 8 9.07 4.01 -14.12
C LYS A 8 8.28 3.34 -15.24
N ALA A 9 7.00 3.10 -15.01
CA ALA A 9 6.13 2.59 -16.07
C ALA A 9 5.95 3.65 -17.18
N ARG A 10 5.92 3.21 -18.44
CA ARG A 10 5.94 4.10 -19.62
C ARG A 10 4.86 5.17 -19.63
N ASN A 11 3.68 4.86 -19.10
CA ASN A 11 2.51 5.75 -19.10
C ASN A 11 2.01 6.06 -17.69
N SER A 12 2.89 6.00 -16.69
CA SER A 12 2.54 6.22 -15.29
C SER A 12 3.57 7.12 -14.61
N GLU A 13 3.15 7.89 -13.66
CA GLU A 13 4.05 8.62 -12.75
C GLU A 13 4.58 7.74 -11.61
N GLU A 14 4.10 6.51 -11.50
CA GLU A 14 4.54 5.59 -10.46
C GLU A 14 5.98 5.12 -10.68
N GLU A 15 6.75 5.17 -9.62
CA GLU A 15 8.12 4.70 -9.56
C GLU A 15 8.23 3.44 -8.71
N TYR A 16 9.14 2.56 -9.09
CA TYR A 16 9.39 1.30 -8.41
C TYR A 16 10.88 1.16 -8.10
N TYR A 17 11.19 0.64 -6.91
CA TYR A 17 12.53 0.19 -6.59
C TYR A 17 12.77 -1.19 -7.19
N VAL A 18 13.93 -1.39 -7.77
CA VAL A 18 14.38 -2.68 -8.27
C VAL A 18 15.59 -3.14 -7.47
N TYR A 19 15.52 -4.36 -7.01
CA TYR A 19 16.60 -5.02 -6.29
C TYR A 19 16.79 -6.42 -6.84
N GLU A 20 18.05 -6.79 -7.06
CA GLU A 20 18.42 -8.10 -7.57
C GLU A 20 19.36 -8.81 -6.60
N ASP A 21 19.09 -10.07 -6.33
CA ASP A 21 19.91 -10.96 -5.53
C ASP A 21 20.01 -12.35 -6.17
N ASP A 22 20.60 -13.31 -5.46
CA ASP A 22 20.75 -14.70 -5.90
C ASP A 22 19.42 -15.45 -6.05
N LYS A 23 18.32 -14.93 -5.52
CA LYS A 23 16.98 -15.49 -5.59
C LYS A 23 16.13 -14.88 -6.71
N GLY A 24 16.59 -13.81 -7.33
CA GLY A 24 15.90 -13.17 -8.44
C GLY A 24 15.82 -11.65 -8.33
N THR A 25 14.99 -11.09 -9.20
CA THR A 25 14.71 -9.66 -9.25
C THR A 25 13.45 -9.33 -8.47
N HIS A 26 13.55 -8.38 -7.56
CA HIS A 26 12.47 -7.89 -6.72
C HIS A 26 12.08 -6.48 -7.14
N ILE A 27 10.78 -6.23 -7.28
CA ILE A 27 10.23 -4.92 -7.65
C ILE A 27 9.26 -4.47 -6.57
N PHE A 28 9.52 -3.31 -5.99
CA PHE A 28 8.71 -2.73 -4.91
C PHE A 28 8.17 -1.37 -5.32
N SER A 29 6.90 -1.12 -5.04
CA SER A 29 6.36 0.24 -5.19
C SER A 29 7.11 1.21 -4.29
N LYS A 30 7.44 2.38 -4.83
CA LYS A 30 8.00 3.48 -4.05
C LYS A 30 6.95 4.10 -3.11
N ASN A 31 5.68 3.99 -3.48
CA ASN A 31 4.57 4.44 -2.66
C ASN A 31 4.28 3.43 -1.54
N ARG A 32 3.95 3.93 -0.37
CA ARG A 32 3.56 3.10 0.77
C ARG A 32 2.07 2.82 0.75
N LEU A 33 1.69 1.60 1.13
CA LEU A 33 0.29 1.22 1.20
C LEU A 33 -0.41 1.97 2.34
N TYR A 34 -1.52 2.60 2.01
CA TYR A 34 -2.35 3.35 2.93
C TYR A 34 -3.65 2.61 3.22
N THR A 35 -3.75 2.04 4.42
CA THR A 35 -4.91 1.24 4.84
C THR A 35 -5.38 1.58 6.26
N ILE A 36 -4.76 2.54 6.91
CA ILE A 36 -5.04 2.85 8.32
C ILE A 36 -6.49 3.30 8.57
N ASP A 37 -7.15 3.81 7.54
CA ASP A 37 -8.57 4.20 7.57
C ASP A 37 -9.53 3.10 7.11
N LEU A 38 -9.02 1.89 6.86
CA LEU A 38 -9.78 0.78 6.32
C LEU A 38 -9.94 -0.40 7.29
N PHE A 39 -9.65 -0.23 8.57
CA PHE A 39 -9.70 -1.34 9.53
C PHE A 39 -11.08 -1.98 9.64
N ASN A 40 -12.15 -1.23 9.43
CA ASN A 40 -13.50 -1.80 9.38
C ASN A 40 -13.67 -2.83 8.25
N HIS A 41 -12.87 -2.71 7.17
CA HIS A 41 -12.85 -3.65 6.05
C HIS A 41 -11.84 -4.78 6.24
N LEU A 42 -10.90 -4.63 7.18
CA LEU A 42 -9.82 -5.58 7.43
C LEU A 42 -10.11 -6.56 8.58
N THR A 43 -11.28 -6.50 9.20
CA THR A 43 -11.67 -7.34 10.34
C THR A 43 -11.71 -8.84 10.05
N LYS A 44 -11.72 -9.22 8.78
CA LYS A 44 -11.72 -10.62 8.33
C LYS A 44 -10.33 -11.27 8.37
N PHE A 45 -9.28 -10.48 8.52
CA PHE A 45 -7.92 -10.98 8.56
C PHE A 45 -7.51 -11.26 10.00
N GLU A 46 -6.94 -12.42 10.24
CA GLU A 46 -6.41 -12.81 11.54
C GLU A 46 -5.10 -12.10 11.87
N TYR A 47 -4.29 -11.83 10.84
CA TYR A 47 -3.01 -11.15 10.96
C TYR A 47 -2.88 -10.05 9.92
N LEU A 48 -2.27 -8.93 10.32
CA LEU A 48 -1.87 -7.85 9.44
C LEU A 48 -0.35 -7.72 9.50
N TYR A 49 0.30 -7.73 8.36
CA TYR A 49 1.75 -7.62 8.23
C TYR A 49 2.13 -6.25 7.66
N ILE A 50 3.08 -5.59 8.29
CA ILE A 50 3.65 -4.33 7.81
C ILE A 50 5.02 -4.62 7.19
N GLU A 51 5.13 -4.45 5.87
CA GLU A 51 6.42 -4.54 5.18
C GLU A 51 7.22 -3.27 5.43
N THR A 52 8.39 -3.43 6.03
CA THR A 52 9.28 -2.31 6.36
C THR A 52 10.49 -2.18 5.43
N LEU A 53 10.54 -2.99 4.39
CA LEU A 53 11.60 -2.91 3.40
C LEU A 53 11.66 -1.52 2.75
N MET A 54 12.85 -0.98 2.57
CA MET A 54 13.11 0.37 2.07
C MET A 54 12.62 1.51 3.00
N MET A 55 12.23 1.20 4.21
CA MET A 55 12.00 2.20 5.27
C MET A 55 13.27 2.41 6.09
N SER A 56 13.48 3.64 6.57
CA SER A 56 14.43 3.87 7.65
C SER A 56 13.91 3.24 8.95
N GLU A 57 14.80 2.99 9.89
CA GLU A 57 14.42 2.46 11.20
C GLU A 57 13.39 3.35 11.91
N VAL A 58 13.60 4.67 11.87
CA VAL A 58 12.67 5.65 12.45
C VAL A 58 11.29 5.59 11.77
N GLU A 59 11.26 5.58 10.45
CA GLU A 59 10.01 5.47 9.69
C GLU A 59 9.27 4.17 10.00
N ALA A 60 9.99 3.04 10.06
CA ALA A 60 9.40 1.74 10.38
C ALA A 60 8.75 1.73 11.78
N ILE A 61 9.42 2.31 12.78
CA ILE A 61 8.90 2.42 14.15
C ILE A 61 7.66 3.33 14.18
N GLU A 62 7.70 4.48 13.54
CA GLU A 62 6.57 5.42 13.51
C GLU A 62 5.35 4.83 12.83
N VAL A 63 5.53 4.19 11.67
CA VAL A 63 4.44 3.51 10.95
C VAL A 63 3.85 2.36 11.76
N ALA A 64 4.69 1.51 12.34
CA ALA A 64 4.24 0.40 13.17
C ALA A 64 3.47 0.89 14.40
N SER A 65 3.92 1.94 15.06
CA SER A 65 3.23 2.54 16.21
C SER A 65 1.87 3.08 15.83
N LEU A 66 1.75 3.80 14.70
CA LEU A 66 0.48 4.34 14.22
C LEU A 66 -0.54 3.22 13.92
N TYR A 67 -0.13 2.16 13.24
CA TYR A 67 -1.01 1.03 12.94
C TYR A 67 -1.40 0.24 14.20
N SER A 68 -0.47 0.08 15.14
CA SER A 68 -0.75 -0.55 16.43
C SER A 68 -1.77 0.25 17.25
N ASP A 69 -1.63 1.57 17.30
CA ASP A 69 -2.56 2.45 18.00
C ASP A 69 -3.94 2.44 17.33
N ALA A 70 -4.00 2.47 16.01
CA ALA A 70 -5.25 2.39 15.27
C ALA A 70 -5.95 1.04 15.48
N LEU A 71 -5.21 -0.05 15.54
CA LEU A 71 -5.76 -1.38 15.84
C LEU A 71 -6.33 -1.45 17.27
N SER A 72 -5.59 -0.94 18.24
CA SER A 72 -6.04 -0.86 19.63
C SER A 72 -7.29 0.01 19.78
N SER A 73 -7.35 1.11 19.06
CA SER A 73 -8.54 1.98 18.99
C SER A 73 -9.74 1.26 18.39
N HIS A 74 -9.51 0.46 17.35
CA HIS A 74 -10.55 -0.35 16.72
C HIS A 74 -11.09 -1.41 17.68
N GLU A 75 -10.23 -2.11 18.39
CA GLU A 75 -10.61 -3.11 19.41
C GLU A 75 -11.39 -2.47 20.58
N ALA A 76 -11.04 -1.25 20.96
CA ALA A 76 -11.73 -0.48 22.00
C ALA A 76 -13.03 0.20 21.52
N GLY A 77 -13.40 0.07 20.25
CA GLY A 77 -14.59 0.71 19.68
C GLY A 77 -14.48 2.21 19.45
N LYS A 78 -13.27 2.79 19.49
CA LYS A 78 -13.02 4.24 19.35
C LYS A 78 -12.55 4.63 17.95
N TYR A 79 -12.22 3.68 17.12
CA TYR A 79 -11.58 3.87 15.82
C TYR A 79 -12.33 4.86 14.90
N ASN A 80 -13.65 4.76 14.80
CA ASN A 80 -14.43 5.64 13.93
C ASN A 80 -14.34 7.12 14.31
N LYS A 81 -14.05 7.43 15.57
CA LYS A 81 -13.85 8.80 16.06
C LYS A 81 -12.42 9.29 15.82
N GLU A 82 -11.46 8.38 15.87
CA GLU A 82 -10.02 8.68 15.86
C GLU A 82 -9.35 8.47 14.50
N VAL A 83 -10.04 7.85 13.55
CA VAL A 83 -9.47 7.49 12.23
C VAL A 83 -8.88 8.67 11.45
N LYS A 84 -9.48 9.86 11.56
CA LYS A 84 -8.98 11.07 10.90
C LYS A 84 -7.64 11.51 11.46
N GLU A 85 -7.45 11.36 12.78
CA GLU A 85 -6.19 11.67 13.43
C GLU A 85 -5.08 10.74 12.98
N TYR A 86 -5.31 9.42 12.98
CA TYR A 86 -4.34 8.43 12.48
C TYR A 86 -3.98 8.66 11.01
N SER A 87 -4.96 8.93 10.19
CA SER A 87 -4.73 9.26 8.78
C SER A 87 -3.86 10.51 8.63
N GLY A 88 -4.15 11.56 9.38
CA GLY A 88 -3.37 12.80 9.37
C GLY A 88 -1.93 12.60 9.82
N LEU A 89 -1.70 11.80 10.86
CA LEU A 89 -0.36 11.47 11.35
C LEU A 89 0.43 10.67 10.30
N LEU A 90 -0.20 9.71 9.64
CA LEU A 90 0.45 8.94 8.58
C LEU A 90 0.86 9.81 7.39
N TYR A 91 0.01 10.75 6.97
CA TYR A 91 0.35 11.70 5.91
C TYR A 91 1.53 12.62 6.26
N LYS A 92 1.73 12.95 7.53
CA LYS A 92 2.86 13.76 7.99
C LYS A 92 4.22 13.09 7.83
N LEU A 93 4.29 11.79 7.65
CA LEU A 93 5.52 11.04 7.41
C LEU A 93 6.15 11.35 6.03
N ARG A 94 5.52 12.20 5.23
CA ARG A 94 6.00 12.67 3.92
C ARG A 94 6.31 11.53 2.93
N THR A 95 5.76 10.38 3.15
CA THR A 95 5.92 9.21 2.28
C THR A 95 4.79 9.20 1.25
N PRO A 96 5.07 9.00 -0.04
CA PRO A 96 4.00 8.83 -1.02
C PRO A 96 3.11 7.64 -0.63
N LEU A 97 1.81 7.86 -0.54
CA LEU A 97 0.82 6.87 -0.11
C LEU A 97 -0.10 6.48 -1.27
N HIS A 98 -0.51 5.22 -1.31
CA HIS A 98 -1.47 4.70 -2.28
C HIS A 98 -2.32 3.56 -1.70
N ARG A 99 -3.39 3.22 -2.40
CA ARG A 99 -4.29 2.12 -2.02
C ARG A 99 -3.87 0.76 -2.57
N GLY A 100 -2.83 0.70 -3.38
CA GLY A 100 -2.45 -0.51 -4.08
C GLY A 100 -3.59 -1.00 -4.98
N PHE A 101 -3.87 -2.29 -4.91
CA PHE A 101 -4.93 -2.95 -5.67
C PHE A 101 -6.20 -3.23 -4.87
N LEU A 102 -6.37 -2.62 -3.70
CA LEU A 102 -7.47 -2.93 -2.78
C LEU A 102 -8.86 -2.72 -3.38
N PHE A 103 -8.98 -1.74 -4.27
CA PHE A 103 -10.26 -1.39 -4.93
C PHE A 103 -10.27 -1.73 -6.41
N ASP A 104 -9.20 -2.32 -6.92
CA ASP A 104 -9.10 -2.70 -8.31
C ASP A 104 -9.67 -4.10 -8.53
N SER A 105 -10.39 -4.26 -9.63
CA SER A 105 -10.83 -5.57 -10.07
C SER A 105 -9.67 -6.33 -10.71
N THR A 106 -9.25 -7.40 -10.09
CA THR A 106 -8.16 -8.26 -10.58
C THR A 106 -8.65 -9.47 -11.36
N VAL A 107 -9.96 -9.66 -11.48
CA VAL A 107 -10.53 -10.78 -12.21
C VAL A 107 -10.58 -10.47 -13.70
N TYR A 108 -9.64 -11.02 -14.43
CA TYR A 108 -9.60 -10.96 -15.89
C TYR A 108 -10.25 -12.23 -16.47
N LYS A 109 -11.56 -12.22 -16.66
CA LYS A 109 -12.20 -13.16 -17.55
C LYS A 109 -11.97 -12.69 -18.99
N LEU A 110 -11.73 -13.63 -19.90
CA LEU A 110 -11.48 -13.33 -21.31
C LEU A 110 -12.60 -12.47 -21.92
N GLU A 111 -13.82 -12.67 -21.46
CA GLU A 111 -15.01 -11.92 -21.86
C GLU A 111 -14.96 -10.45 -21.40
N ASP A 112 -14.45 -10.20 -20.21
CA ASP A 112 -14.33 -8.84 -19.67
C ASP A 112 -13.21 -8.05 -20.37
N MET A 113 -12.16 -8.73 -20.78
CA MET A 113 -11.09 -8.15 -21.60
C MET A 113 -11.63 -7.73 -22.99
N ARG A 114 -12.41 -8.59 -23.63
CA ARG A 114 -13.03 -8.29 -24.93
C ARG A 114 -14.00 -7.11 -24.85
N LYS A 115 -14.76 -6.98 -23.77
CA LYS A 115 -15.64 -5.83 -23.55
C LYS A 115 -14.85 -4.53 -23.43
N ARG A 116 -13.77 -4.53 -22.65
CA ARG A 116 -12.90 -3.36 -22.48
C ARG A 116 -12.25 -2.92 -23.79
N ASP A 117 -11.80 -3.87 -24.60
CA ASP A 117 -11.20 -3.58 -25.90
C ASP A 117 -12.23 -2.99 -26.88
N ASN A 118 -13.47 -3.51 -26.86
CA ASN A 118 -14.56 -2.95 -27.68
C ASN A 118 -14.95 -1.54 -27.23
N GLU A 119 -14.98 -1.25 -25.94
CA GLU A 119 -15.26 0.10 -25.40
C GLU A 119 -14.17 1.10 -25.73
N ARG A 120 -12.88 0.68 -25.77
CA ARG A 120 -11.77 1.53 -26.18
C ARG A 120 -11.73 1.84 -27.66
N ASN A 121 -12.30 0.97 -28.48
CA ASN A 121 -12.34 1.11 -29.94
C ASN A 121 -13.61 1.81 -30.46
N GLN A 122 -14.49 2.20 -29.57
CA GLN A 122 -15.61 3.10 -29.84
C GLN A 122 -15.24 4.54 -29.52
#